data_27212f9f17c248ddd013ce9caced2609
#
_entry.id   27212f9f17c248ddd013ce9caced2609
#
_cell.length_a   1.000
_cell.length_b   1.000
_cell.length_c   1.000
_cell.angle_alpha   90.00
_cell.angle_beta   90.00
_cell.angle_gamma   90.00
#
_symmetry.space_group_name_H-M   'P 1'
#
loop_
_entity.id
_entity.type
_entity.pdbx_description
1 polymer ?
#
loop_
_entity_poly.entity_id
_entity_poly.type
_entity_poly.pdbx_seq_one_letter_code
_entity_poly.pdbx_strand_id
1 'polypeptide(L)'
;MQIVSFIKDSTVECSPFKWGLTLFSAGCNLHCKMCEGYNYEKITNPDNIIGDAIKIINNNITPLHDCVVFIGGEPTIWGEKLENALRFCHEKGLKTKIFSNGVKSEVIERINNQNLCDAWSIDFKGLHNIQQEFGINAQEYLPKVEYSILDIASRELPLEIRTTFYPGNEQWREDIKKYVELNFLRKYSHIKYIEQEDVRGLL
;
A
#
# COMPACT_ATOMS: atom_id res chain seq x y z
N MET A 1 9.87 -8.96 9.10
CA MET A 1 9.45 -8.55 7.74
C MET A 1 10.69 -8.19 6.94
N GLN A 2 10.86 -8.75 5.75
CA GLN A 2 12.06 -8.54 4.92
C GLN A 2 11.91 -7.33 4.02
N ILE A 3 12.99 -6.57 3.87
CA ILE A 3 13.05 -5.31 3.12
C ILE A 3 14.07 -5.43 1.99
N VAL A 4 13.72 -4.94 0.82
CA VAL A 4 14.60 -4.92 -0.38
C VAL A 4 15.21 -3.54 -0.64
N SER A 5 14.62 -2.47 -0.11
CA SER A 5 15.12 -1.09 -0.23
C SER A 5 14.49 -0.19 0.82
N PHE A 6 15.08 0.97 1.07
CA PHE A 6 14.46 2.02 1.88
C PHE A 6 14.92 3.41 1.42
N ILE A 7 14.08 4.41 1.71
CA ILE A 7 14.40 5.84 1.58
C ILE A 7 14.40 6.41 2.98
N LYS A 8 15.57 6.87 3.45
CA LYS A 8 15.75 7.33 4.81
C LYS A 8 14.94 8.58 5.13
N ASP A 9 14.91 9.52 4.21
CA ASP A 9 14.27 10.81 4.39
C ASP A 9 13.28 11.05 3.24
N SER A 10 11.99 10.81 3.48
CA SER A 10 10.92 10.92 2.50
C SER A 10 9.82 11.86 2.99
N THR A 11 9.25 12.63 2.07
CA THR A 11 8.07 13.47 2.31
C THR A 11 6.92 13.08 1.39
N VAL A 12 7.21 12.45 0.25
CA VAL A 12 6.25 12.21 -0.82
C VAL A 12 5.16 11.22 -0.41
N GLU A 13 5.55 10.09 0.18
CA GLU A 13 4.62 9.02 0.55
C GLU A 13 4.09 9.16 1.99
N CYS A 14 4.56 10.17 2.74
CA CYS A 14 4.27 10.30 4.16
C CYS A 14 2.90 10.92 4.48
N SER A 15 2.24 11.61 3.52
CA SER A 15 0.93 12.22 3.80
C SER A 15 -0.04 11.23 4.49
N PRO A 16 -0.75 11.63 5.56
CA PRO A 16 -0.91 12.98 6.09
C PRO A 16 0.22 13.46 7.01
N PHE A 17 1.26 12.67 7.25
CA PHE A 17 2.44 13.04 8.05
C PHE A 17 3.43 13.83 7.19
N LYS A 18 4.55 14.30 7.77
CA LYS A 18 5.46 15.24 7.11
C LYS A 18 6.76 14.61 6.67
N TRP A 19 7.41 13.83 7.55
CA TRP A 19 8.76 13.33 7.33
C TRP A 19 8.89 11.89 7.78
N GLY A 20 9.34 10.99 6.92
CA GLY A 20 9.34 9.59 7.26
C GLY A 20 10.45 8.75 6.65
N LEU A 21 10.63 7.59 7.25
CA LEU A 21 11.40 6.48 6.71
C LEU A 21 10.46 5.61 5.87
N THR A 22 10.75 5.46 4.58
CA THR A 22 9.96 4.59 3.68
C THR A 22 10.66 3.27 3.47
N LEU A 23 9.98 2.15 3.75
CA LEU A 23 10.49 0.79 3.63
C LEU A 23 9.80 0.05 2.49
N PHE A 24 10.58 -0.53 1.59
CA PHE A 24 10.08 -1.33 0.48
C PHE A 24 10.16 -2.82 0.82
N SER A 25 9.01 -3.44 1.04
CA SER A 25 8.89 -4.86 1.42
C SER A 25 9.23 -5.81 0.27
N ALA A 26 9.83 -6.95 0.63
CA ALA A 26 9.99 -8.07 -0.28
C ALA A 26 8.67 -8.82 -0.51
N GLY A 27 8.51 -9.40 -1.70
CA GLY A 27 7.39 -10.27 -2.06
C GLY A 27 6.07 -9.53 -2.35
N CYS A 28 5.23 -10.18 -3.13
CA CYS A 28 3.87 -9.71 -3.44
C CYS A 28 2.95 -10.91 -3.70
N ASN A 29 1.68 -10.77 -3.40
CA ASN A 29 0.63 -11.75 -3.69
C ASN A 29 -0.06 -11.52 -5.04
N LEU A 30 0.31 -10.46 -5.75
CA LEU A 30 -0.14 -10.19 -7.12
C LEU A 30 1.04 -10.27 -8.10
N HIS A 31 0.72 -10.48 -9.37
CA HIS A 31 1.67 -10.50 -10.48
C HIS A 31 1.25 -9.50 -11.54
N CYS A 32 1.31 -8.21 -11.18
CA CYS A 32 0.88 -7.14 -12.07
C CYS A 32 1.84 -6.99 -13.25
N LYS A 33 1.31 -6.92 -14.48
CA LYS A 33 2.09 -6.65 -15.69
C LYS A 33 2.84 -5.32 -15.59
N MET A 34 2.18 -4.32 -15.02
CA MET A 34 2.73 -3.00 -14.77
C MET A 34 3.04 -2.83 -13.29
N CYS A 35 4.03 -3.56 -12.80
CA CYS A 35 4.49 -3.38 -11.41
C CYS A 35 5.28 -2.08 -11.32
N GLU A 36 4.67 -1.05 -10.75
CA GLU A 36 5.23 0.29 -10.66
C GLU A 36 6.47 0.31 -9.77
N GLY A 37 7.57 0.88 -10.28
CA GLY A 37 8.81 1.10 -9.53
C GLY A 37 9.63 -0.15 -9.20
N TYR A 38 9.05 -1.34 -9.23
CA TYR A 38 9.75 -2.59 -8.98
C TYR A 38 9.36 -3.66 -10.01
N ASN A 39 10.36 -4.12 -10.72
CA ASN A 39 10.25 -5.38 -11.42
C ASN A 39 9.89 -6.46 -10.38
N TYR A 40 8.85 -7.27 -10.64
CA TYR A 40 8.42 -8.38 -9.78
C TYR A 40 9.59 -9.25 -9.32
N GLU A 41 10.52 -9.54 -10.25
CA GLU A 41 11.76 -10.25 -9.97
C GLU A 41 12.61 -9.58 -8.88
N LYS A 42 12.65 -8.25 -8.86
CA LYS A 42 13.45 -7.49 -7.90
C LYS A 42 12.94 -7.63 -6.46
N ILE A 43 11.63 -7.70 -6.28
CA ILE A 43 11.01 -7.83 -4.95
C ILE A 43 10.88 -9.28 -4.49
N THR A 44 10.96 -10.26 -5.39
CA THR A 44 10.86 -11.68 -5.07
C THR A 44 12.21 -12.38 -4.97
N ASN A 45 13.27 -11.81 -5.52
CA ASN A 45 14.62 -12.40 -5.45
C ASN A 45 15.20 -12.26 -4.02
N PRO A 46 15.51 -13.38 -3.34
CA PRO A 46 16.11 -13.35 -2.01
C PRO A 46 17.42 -12.59 -1.92
N ASP A 47 18.20 -12.53 -3.00
CA ASP A 47 19.50 -11.85 -3.04
C ASP A 47 19.37 -10.32 -2.91
N ASN A 48 18.18 -9.78 -3.17
CA ASN A 48 17.90 -8.36 -3.01
C ASN A 48 17.49 -7.96 -1.58
N ILE A 49 17.38 -8.90 -0.66
CA ILE A 49 16.98 -8.61 0.71
C ILE A 49 18.13 -7.94 1.45
N ILE A 50 17.94 -6.69 1.86
CA ILE A 50 18.93 -5.89 2.59
C ILE A 50 18.82 -6.00 4.11
N GLY A 51 17.73 -6.54 4.63
CA GLY A 51 17.58 -6.74 6.05
C GLY A 51 16.14 -6.89 6.55
N ASP A 52 16.02 -6.89 7.86
CA ASP A 52 14.74 -6.91 8.57
C ASP A 52 14.25 -5.49 8.89
N ALA A 53 12.93 -5.28 8.79
CA ALA A 53 12.29 -3.97 8.98
C ALA A 53 12.66 -3.33 10.32
N ILE A 54 12.54 -4.06 11.43
CA ILE A 54 12.81 -3.51 12.78
C ILE A 54 14.26 -3.05 12.90
N LYS A 55 15.22 -3.83 12.36
CA LYS A 55 16.63 -3.43 12.36
C LYS A 55 16.87 -2.17 11.55
N ILE A 56 16.25 -2.08 10.36
CA ILE A 56 16.38 -0.91 9.47
C ILE A 56 15.78 0.31 10.15
N ILE A 57 14.58 0.21 10.72
CA ILE A 57 13.92 1.30 11.47
C ILE A 57 14.86 1.76 12.59
N ASN A 58 15.27 0.85 13.47
CA ASN A 58 16.09 1.19 14.63
C ASN A 58 17.41 1.91 14.28
N ASN A 59 18.01 1.56 13.15
CA ASN A 59 19.29 2.11 12.72
C ASN A 59 19.18 3.42 11.92
N ASN A 60 18.00 3.76 11.41
CA ASN A 60 17.83 4.87 10.47
C ASN A 60 16.88 5.96 10.95
N ILE A 61 16.03 5.72 11.94
CA ILE A 61 15.17 6.76 12.50
C ILE A 61 15.98 7.84 13.19
N THR A 62 15.49 9.07 13.09
CA THR A 62 16.07 10.25 13.74
C THR A 62 14.93 11.02 14.42
N PRO A 63 15.23 11.99 15.32
CA PRO A 63 14.21 12.83 15.93
C PRO A 63 13.37 13.69 14.94
N LEU A 64 13.79 13.78 13.69
CA LEU A 64 13.06 14.48 12.64
C LEU A 64 11.94 13.64 12.03
N HIS A 65 12.02 12.30 12.12
CA HIS A 65 10.99 11.42 11.58
C HIS A 65 9.75 11.43 12.46
N ASP A 66 8.61 11.63 11.85
CA ASP A 66 7.30 11.51 12.50
C ASP A 66 6.55 10.24 12.08
N CYS A 67 6.96 9.59 10.99
CA CYS A 67 6.33 8.35 10.55
C CYS A 67 7.29 7.32 9.92
N VAL A 68 6.80 6.08 9.83
CA VAL A 68 7.36 5.02 8.98
C VAL A 68 6.31 4.59 7.96
N VAL A 69 6.71 4.55 6.69
CA VAL A 69 5.86 4.13 5.57
C VAL A 69 6.27 2.74 5.11
N PHE A 70 5.32 1.84 5.03
CA PHE A 70 5.49 0.48 4.52
C PHE A 70 4.88 0.38 3.12
N ILE A 71 5.72 0.12 2.12
CA ILE A 71 5.36 0.06 0.69
C ILE A 71 6.20 -1.04 0.02
N GLY A 72 6.25 -1.10 -1.28
CA GLY A 72 7.15 -1.95 -2.07
C GLY A 72 6.41 -3.06 -2.77
N GLY A 73 6.67 -4.33 -2.44
CA GLY A 73 5.86 -5.46 -2.89
C GLY A 73 4.46 -5.38 -2.31
N GLU A 74 4.14 -6.25 -1.38
CA GLU A 74 2.90 -6.15 -0.61
C GLU A 74 3.21 -6.35 0.87
N PRO A 75 3.17 -5.29 1.69
CA PRO A 75 3.49 -5.40 3.12
C PRO A 75 2.60 -6.38 3.87
N THR A 76 1.31 -6.48 3.52
CA THR A 76 0.34 -7.30 4.25
C THR A 76 0.56 -8.81 4.13
N ILE A 77 1.35 -9.29 3.14
CA ILE A 77 1.72 -10.72 3.08
C ILE A 77 2.57 -11.17 4.27
N TRP A 78 3.20 -10.23 4.97
CA TRP A 78 4.07 -10.51 6.11
C TRP A 78 3.30 -10.72 7.42
N GLY A 79 1.99 -10.45 7.45
CA GLY A 79 1.10 -10.74 8.58
C GLY A 79 1.68 -10.29 9.92
N GLU A 80 1.87 -11.22 10.85
CA GLU A 80 2.38 -10.93 12.21
C GLU A 80 3.73 -10.22 12.22
N LYS A 81 4.61 -10.49 11.23
CA LYS A 81 5.90 -9.79 11.15
C LYS A 81 5.73 -8.31 10.80
N LEU A 82 4.72 -7.95 10.02
CA LEU A 82 4.35 -6.55 9.79
C LEU A 82 3.78 -5.94 11.07
N GLU A 83 2.84 -6.63 11.73
CA GLU A 83 2.24 -6.15 12.99
C GLU A 83 3.30 -5.86 14.06
N ASN A 84 4.32 -6.72 14.18
CA ASN A 84 5.44 -6.51 15.10
C ASN A 84 6.27 -5.27 14.74
N ALA A 85 6.49 -5.00 13.45
CA ALA A 85 7.18 -3.79 13.00
C ALA A 85 6.35 -2.53 13.28
N LEU A 86 5.03 -2.58 13.12
CA LEU A 86 4.12 -1.48 13.44
C LEU A 86 4.10 -1.16 14.93
N ARG A 87 4.02 -2.19 15.80
CA ARG A 87 4.12 -2.01 17.27
C ARG A 87 5.44 -1.37 17.65
N PHE A 88 6.54 -1.82 17.06
CA PHE A 88 7.86 -1.23 17.29
C PHE A 88 7.90 0.26 16.90
N CYS A 89 7.25 0.66 15.80
CA CYS A 89 7.13 2.08 15.43
C CYS A 89 6.38 2.87 16.52
N HIS A 90 5.24 2.37 16.98
CA HIS A 90 4.44 3.03 18.03
C HIS A 90 5.19 3.12 19.36
N GLU A 91 5.97 2.11 19.75
CA GLU A 91 6.85 2.14 20.93
C GLU A 91 7.92 3.23 20.84
N LYS A 92 8.31 3.61 19.61
CA LYS A 92 9.24 4.71 19.33
C LYS A 92 8.53 6.07 19.18
N GLY A 93 7.21 6.13 19.33
CA GLY A 93 6.42 7.35 19.16
C GLY A 93 6.20 7.76 17.70
N LEU A 94 6.45 6.84 16.75
CA LEU A 94 6.31 7.09 15.31
C LEU A 94 4.91 6.70 14.83
N LYS A 95 4.36 7.50 13.90
CA LYS A 95 3.18 7.15 13.16
C LYS A 95 3.48 6.11 12.08
N THR A 96 2.46 5.38 11.63
CA THR A 96 2.60 4.34 10.61
C THR A 96 1.66 4.56 9.44
N LYS A 97 2.17 4.37 8.22
CA LYS A 97 1.35 4.35 7.00
C LYS A 97 1.67 3.10 6.20
N ILE A 98 0.62 2.46 5.67
CA ILE A 98 0.77 1.26 4.84
C ILE A 98 0.18 1.51 3.46
N PHE A 99 0.94 1.17 2.43
CA PHE A 99 0.47 1.02 1.05
C PHE A 99 0.17 -0.45 0.81
N SER A 100 -1.04 -0.77 0.33
CA SER A 100 -1.46 -2.14 0.10
C SER A 100 -2.32 -2.28 -1.15
N ASN A 101 -2.26 -3.44 -1.79
CA ASN A 101 -3.19 -3.80 -2.85
C ASN A 101 -4.58 -4.22 -2.32
N GLY A 102 -4.78 -4.24 -1.01
CA GLY A 102 -6.05 -4.49 -0.35
C GLY A 102 -6.53 -5.95 -0.34
N VAL A 103 -5.82 -6.89 -0.97
CA VAL A 103 -6.29 -8.29 -1.15
C VAL A 103 -6.19 -9.11 0.14
N LYS A 104 -5.29 -8.76 1.04
CA LYS A 104 -5.17 -9.40 2.35
C LYS A 104 -6.07 -8.73 3.40
N SER A 105 -7.37 -8.71 3.12
CA SER A 105 -8.36 -7.99 3.93
C SER A 105 -8.39 -8.45 5.38
N GLU A 106 -8.18 -9.74 5.65
CA GLU A 106 -8.10 -10.32 6.99
C GLU A 106 -6.90 -9.80 7.81
N VAL A 107 -5.79 -9.46 7.12
CA VAL A 107 -4.62 -8.86 7.78
C VAL A 107 -4.86 -7.39 8.06
N ILE A 108 -5.45 -6.67 7.10
CA ILE A 108 -5.82 -5.25 7.23
C ILE A 108 -6.78 -5.07 8.41
N GLU A 109 -7.86 -5.85 8.46
CA GLU A 109 -8.82 -5.82 9.57
C GLU A 109 -8.14 -6.09 10.93
N ARG A 110 -7.25 -7.09 10.99
CA ARG A 110 -6.52 -7.41 12.23
C ARG A 110 -5.59 -6.31 12.69
N ILE A 111 -4.90 -5.63 11.75
CA ILE A 111 -4.07 -4.45 12.03
C ILE A 111 -4.94 -3.31 12.56
N ASN A 112 -6.08 -3.06 11.94
CA ASN A 112 -7.02 -2.01 12.34
C ASN A 112 -7.65 -2.29 13.70
N ASN A 113 -8.03 -3.54 13.99
CA ASN A 113 -8.57 -3.95 15.29
C ASN A 113 -7.58 -3.72 16.44
N GLN A 114 -6.29 -3.72 16.15
CA GLN A 114 -5.21 -3.46 17.12
C GLN A 114 -4.75 -1.99 17.11
N ASN A 115 -5.33 -1.12 16.27
CA ASN A 115 -4.94 0.29 16.09
C ASN A 115 -3.44 0.44 15.77
N LEU A 116 -2.90 -0.43 14.91
CA LEU A 116 -1.48 -0.47 14.58
C LEU A 116 -1.12 0.34 13.33
N CYS A 117 -2.10 0.87 12.60
CA CYS A 117 -1.87 1.70 11.42
C CYS A 117 -2.60 3.03 11.56
N ASP A 118 -1.90 4.14 11.35
CA ASP A 118 -2.42 5.49 11.49
C ASP A 118 -2.92 6.08 10.16
N ALA A 119 -2.50 5.52 9.01
CA ALA A 119 -2.97 5.93 7.69
C ALA A 119 -2.80 4.81 6.66
N TRP A 120 -3.69 4.76 5.69
CA TRP A 120 -3.67 3.77 4.62
C TRP A 120 -3.65 4.40 3.23
N SER A 121 -3.01 3.70 2.32
CA SER A 121 -3.14 3.93 0.88
C SER A 121 -3.46 2.60 0.21
N ILE A 122 -4.65 2.47 -0.37
CA ILE A 122 -5.11 1.24 -1.01
C ILE A 122 -5.09 1.42 -2.52
N ASP A 123 -4.36 0.53 -3.19
CA ASP A 123 -4.31 0.48 -4.65
C ASP A 123 -5.58 -0.19 -5.22
N PHE A 124 -6.54 0.61 -5.64
CA PHE A 124 -7.67 0.13 -6.42
C PHE A 124 -7.25 -0.02 -7.88
N LYS A 125 -6.86 -1.22 -8.27
CA LYS A 125 -6.18 -1.45 -9.56
C LYS A 125 -7.11 -1.44 -10.77
N GLY A 126 -8.44 -1.61 -10.57
CA GLY A 126 -9.43 -1.54 -11.64
C GLY A 126 -10.55 -2.56 -11.51
N LEU A 127 -11.39 -2.59 -12.56
CA LEU A 127 -12.61 -3.42 -12.67
C LEU A 127 -12.53 -4.44 -13.80
N HIS A 128 -11.64 -4.21 -14.76
CA HIS A 128 -11.56 -4.97 -16.01
C HIS A 128 -10.28 -5.77 -16.12
N ASN A 129 -10.35 -6.91 -16.80
CA ASN A 129 -9.20 -7.77 -17.10
C ASN A 129 -8.32 -8.15 -15.89
N ILE A 130 -8.90 -8.22 -14.70
CA ILE A 130 -8.19 -8.40 -13.42
C ILE A 130 -7.23 -9.58 -13.45
N GLN A 131 -7.68 -10.75 -13.95
CA GLN A 131 -6.85 -11.94 -14.04
C GLN A 131 -5.63 -11.75 -14.96
N GLN A 132 -5.82 -11.08 -16.09
CA GLN A 132 -4.77 -10.90 -17.10
C GLN A 132 -3.76 -9.82 -16.67
N GLU A 133 -4.23 -8.77 -15.98
CA GLU A 133 -3.41 -7.62 -15.61
C GLU A 133 -2.70 -7.81 -14.25
N PHE A 134 -3.33 -8.52 -13.30
CA PHE A 134 -2.85 -8.59 -11.93
C PHE A 134 -2.62 -10.01 -11.41
N GLY A 135 -2.96 -11.04 -12.21
CA GLY A 135 -2.72 -12.45 -11.87
C GLY A 135 -3.64 -13.01 -10.77
N ILE A 136 -4.77 -12.34 -10.51
CA ILE A 136 -5.79 -12.76 -9.53
C ILE A 136 -7.17 -12.82 -10.15
N ASN A 137 -8.02 -13.75 -9.71
CA ASN A 137 -9.40 -13.83 -10.16
C ASN A 137 -10.20 -12.59 -9.69
N ALA A 138 -10.99 -12.00 -10.61
CA ALA A 138 -11.81 -10.83 -10.30
C ALA A 138 -12.85 -11.10 -9.19
N GLN A 139 -13.40 -12.32 -9.13
CA GLN A 139 -14.34 -12.73 -8.07
C GLN A 139 -13.68 -12.82 -6.68
N GLU A 140 -12.37 -12.99 -6.64
CA GLU A 140 -11.60 -12.96 -5.40
C GLU A 140 -11.11 -11.55 -5.08
N TYR A 141 -10.61 -10.83 -6.08
CA TYR A 141 -9.98 -9.52 -5.91
C TYR A 141 -10.96 -8.47 -5.39
N LEU A 142 -12.05 -8.24 -6.13
CA LEU A 142 -12.93 -7.10 -5.91
C LEU A 142 -13.58 -7.10 -4.52
N PRO A 143 -14.21 -8.21 -4.06
CA PRO A 143 -14.80 -8.24 -2.72
C PRO A 143 -13.80 -8.01 -1.58
N LYS A 144 -12.57 -8.48 -1.71
CA LYS A 144 -11.54 -8.31 -0.68
C LYS A 144 -11.05 -6.86 -0.61
N VAL A 145 -10.81 -6.23 -1.77
CA VAL A 145 -10.36 -4.84 -1.82
C VAL A 145 -11.47 -3.89 -1.34
N GLU A 146 -12.71 -4.14 -1.74
CA GLU A 146 -13.86 -3.38 -1.24
C GLU A 146 -14.01 -3.50 0.29
N TYR A 147 -13.91 -4.72 0.81
CA TYR A 147 -13.96 -4.95 2.25
C TYR A 147 -12.87 -4.17 2.98
N SER A 148 -11.64 -4.22 2.48
CA SER A 148 -10.51 -3.49 3.06
C SER A 148 -10.74 -1.97 3.08
N ILE A 149 -11.22 -1.40 1.96
CA ILE A 149 -11.54 0.03 1.88
C ILE A 149 -12.65 0.39 2.86
N LEU A 150 -13.72 -0.40 2.92
CA LEU A 150 -14.86 -0.13 3.80
C LEU A 150 -14.51 -0.31 5.29
N ASP A 151 -13.70 -1.30 5.65
CA ASP A 151 -13.23 -1.48 7.04
C ASP A 151 -12.41 -0.27 7.49
N ILE A 152 -11.44 0.18 6.69
CA ILE A 152 -10.62 1.35 7.00
C ILE A 152 -11.49 2.62 7.08
N ALA A 153 -12.37 2.82 6.10
CA ALA A 153 -13.23 4.00 6.03
C ALA A 153 -14.21 4.10 7.21
N SER A 154 -14.78 2.96 7.64
CA SER A 154 -15.73 2.94 8.76
C SER A 154 -15.10 3.31 10.11
N ARG A 155 -13.76 3.25 10.18
CA ARG A 155 -12.98 3.64 11.38
C ARG A 155 -12.49 5.10 11.33
N GLU A 156 -12.87 5.83 10.27
CA GLU A 156 -12.45 7.23 10.05
C GLU A 156 -10.92 7.41 9.96
N LEU A 157 -10.17 6.35 9.62
CA LEU A 157 -8.73 6.44 9.42
C LEU A 157 -8.42 7.20 8.13
N PRO A 158 -7.35 8.01 8.08
CA PRO A 158 -6.87 8.62 6.86
C PRO A 158 -6.65 7.57 5.77
N LEU A 159 -7.38 7.69 4.67
CA LEU A 159 -7.38 6.73 3.57
C LEU A 159 -7.22 7.42 2.22
N GLU A 160 -6.23 6.96 1.46
CA GLU A 160 -6.08 7.27 0.04
C GLU A 160 -6.46 6.03 -0.78
N ILE A 161 -7.39 6.16 -1.70
CA ILE A 161 -7.63 5.17 -2.75
C ILE A 161 -6.83 5.62 -3.97
N ARG A 162 -5.94 4.79 -4.48
CA ARG A 162 -5.04 5.12 -5.59
C ARG A 162 -5.33 4.21 -6.79
N THR A 163 -5.30 4.78 -7.97
CA THR A 163 -5.33 4.01 -9.23
C THR A 163 -4.22 4.49 -10.13
N THR A 164 -3.38 3.56 -10.58
CA THR A 164 -2.34 3.84 -11.58
C THR A 164 -2.90 3.56 -12.97
N PHE A 165 -2.86 4.57 -13.84
CA PHE A 165 -3.22 4.46 -15.25
C PHE A 165 -1.97 4.29 -16.11
N TYR A 166 -2.05 3.40 -17.10
CA TYR A 166 -0.96 3.07 -18.02
C TYR A 166 -1.53 2.73 -19.41
N PRO A 167 -0.71 2.75 -20.47
CA PRO A 167 -1.17 2.32 -21.79
C PRO A 167 -1.73 0.89 -21.73
N GLY A 168 -3.05 0.78 -21.92
CA GLY A 168 -3.80 -0.49 -21.83
C GLY A 168 -4.94 -0.52 -20.82
N ASN A 169 -4.94 0.35 -19.79
CA ASN A 169 -6.08 0.49 -18.89
C ASN A 169 -6.73 1.89 -18.89
N GLU A 170 -6.16 2.87 -19.58
CA GLU A 170 -6.67 4.24 -19.68
C GLU A 170 -8.11 4.33 -20.18
N GLN A 171 -8.51 3.43 -21.06
CA GLN A 171 -9.85 3.34 -21.61
C GLN A 171 -10.93 3.10 -20.54
N TRP A 172 -10.55 2.58 -19.38
CA TRP A 172 -11.48 2.28 -18.25
C TRP A 172 -11.44 3.34 -17.15
N ARG A 173 -10.73 4.44 -17.36
CA ARG A 173 -10.56 5.51 -16.37
C ARG A 173 -11.90 6.02 -15.83
N GLU A 174 -12.82 6.36 -16.70
CA GLU A 174 -14.13 6.89 -16.29
C GLU A 174 -14.96 5.87 -15.51
N ASP A 175 -14.92 4.59 -15.91
CA ASP A 175 -15.61 3.52 -15.20
C ASP A 175 -15.05 3.35 -13.78
N ILE A 176 -13.74 3.36 -13.63
CA ILE A 176 -13.06 3.22 -12.34
C ILE A 176 -13.38 4.42 -11.45
N LYS A 177 -13.27 5.64 -11.97
CA LYS A 177 -13.63 6.87 -11.25
C LYS A 177 -15.06 6.83 -10.73
N LYS A 178 -15.98 6.54 -11.61
CA LYS A 178 -17.42 6.45 -11.28
C LYS A 178 -17.68 5.39 -10.22
N TYR A 179 -17.00 4.25 -10.33
CA TYR A 179 -17.12 3.17 -9.34
C TYR A 179 -16.62 3.61 -7.97
N VAL A 180 -15.43 4.18 -7.89
CA VAL A 180 -14.84 4.68 -6.64
C VAL A 180 -15.70 5.77 -6.02
N GLU A 181 -16.18 6.72 -6.83
CA GLU A 181 -17.07 7.78 -6.38
C GLU A 181 -18.34 7.24 -5.75
N LEU A 182 -19.05 6.35 -6.46
CA LEU A 182 -20.35 5.84 -6.04
C LEU A 182 -20.27 4.92 -4.82
N ASN A 183 -19.25 4.08 -4.75
CA ASN A 183 -19.14 3.06 -3.71
C ASN A 183 -18.42 3.55 -2.45
N PHE A 184 -17.53 4.54 -2.56
CA PHE A 184 -16.69 4.97 -1.44
C PHE A 184 -16.80 6.47 -1.14
N LEU A 185 -16.50 7.37 -2.10
CA LEU A 185 -16.37 8.81 -1.81
C LEU A 185 -17.69 9.47 -1.40
N ARG A 186 -18.81 9.05 -1.95
CA ARG A 186 -20.13 9.59 -1.56
C ARG A 186 -20.54 9.21 -0.15
N LYS A 187 -20.00 8.11 0.38
CA LYS A 187 -20.31 7.62 1.74
C LYS A 187 -19.34 8.16 2.79
N TYR A 188 -18.09 8.41 2.40
CA TYR A 188 -16.99 8.73 3.31
C TYR A 188 -16.20 9.94 2.79
N SER A 189 -16.54 11.13 3.26
CA SER A 189 -15.95 12.40 2.79
C SER A 189 -14.48 12.60 3.15
N HIS A 190 -13.93 11.79 4.06
CA HIS A 190 -12.53 11.85 4.47
C HIS A 190 -11.59 11.04 3.57
N ILE A 191 -12.13 10.22 2.66
CA ILE A 191 -11.35 9.45 1.69
C ILE A 191 -10.86 10.37 0.56
N LYS A 192 -9.59 10.22 0.19
CA LYS A 192 -9.02 10.87 -1.00
C LYS A 192 -8.90 9.85 -2.13
N TYR A 193 -9.28 10.25 -3.33
CA TYR A 193 -8.98 9.47 -4.55
C TYR A 193 -7.82 10.12 -5.30
N ILE A 194 -6.81 9.32 -5.63
CA ILE A 194 -5.57 9.75 -6.28
C ILE A 194 -5.38 8.96 -7.56
N GLU A 195 -5.34 9.65 -8.69
CA GLU A 195 -4.93 9.08 -9.96
C GLU A 195 -3.44 9.26 -10.15
N GLN A 196 -2.79 8.21 -10.61
CA GLN A 196 -1.37 8.23 -10.98
C GLN A 196 -1.21 7.83 -12.43
N GLU A 197 -0.29 8.48 -13.13
CA GLU A 197 0.12 8.09 -14.47
C GLU A 197 1.40 7.26 -14.39
N ASP A 198 1.43 6.14 -15.09
CA ASP A 198 2.67 5.42 -15.29
C ASP A 198 3.48 6.09 -16.42
N VAL A 199 4.51 6.81 -16.03
CA VAL A 199 5.37 7.55 -16.94
C VAL A 199 6.50 6.72 -17.56
N ARG A 200 6.65 5.46 -17.20
CA ARG A 200 7.78 4.60 -17.66
C ARG A 200 7.76 4.33 -19.16
N GLY A 201 6.60 4.37 -19.79
CA GLY A 201 6.46 4.24 -21.24
C GLY A 201 6.75 5.53 -22.03
N LEU A 202 7.04 6.65 -21.33
CA LEU A 202 7.32 7.96 -21.93
C LEU A 202 8.81 8.32 -21.90
N LEU A 203 9.67 7.48 -21.34
CA LEU A 203 11.13 7.57 -21.32
C LEU A 203 11.74 6.47 -22.17
#